data_329e6f67336b1e48649e1ecd837d5009
#
_entry.id   329e6f67336b1e48649e1ecd837d5009
#
_cell.length_a   1.000
_cell.length_b   1.000
_cell.length_c   1.000
_cell.angle_alpha   90.00
_cell.angle_beta   90.00
_cell.angle_gamma   90.00
#
_symmetry.space_group_name_H-M   'P 1'
#
loop_
_entity.id
_entity.type
_entity.pdbx_description
1 polymer ?
#
loop_
_entity_poly.entity_id
_entity_poly.type
_entity_poly.pdbx_seq_one_letter_code
_entity_poly.pdbx_strand_id
1 'polypeptide(L)'
;MLGVGLLIAFWVILGLGTFFIAMSGGIQGARTTLQGRSGGSGVATFAFVVIFAGFGLALPITLLTGNHANASSQFDGVKLTAADREGRVLFGQHCAVCHTLAAANAVGKVGLNLDALQPPQSLVLSTVQNGLSIGRGTMPASLVVGKQAIDVADFVSAVAGK
;
A
#
# COMPACT_ATOMS: atom_id res chain seq x y z
N MET A 1 9.50 6.10 11.61
CA MET A 1 10.38 4.93 11.83
C MET A 1 10.13 4.24 13.19
N LEU A 2 9.86 5.00 14.27
CA LEU A 2 9.61 4.43 15.61
C LEU A 2 8.38 3.48 15.64
N GLY A 3 7.28 3.84 14.98
CA GLY A 3 6.05 3.03 14.95
C GLY A 3 6.21 1.65 14.29
N VAL A 4 6.99 1.59 13.20
CA VAL A 4 7.27 0.31 12.51
C VAL A 4 8.14 -0.59 13.41
N GLY A 5 9.14 -0.01 14.09
CA GLY A 5 9.97 -0.75 15.02
C GLY A 5 9.18 -1.34 16.20
N LEU A 6 8.27 -0.57 16.78
CA LEU A 6 7.39 -1.03 17.85
C LEU A 6 6.44 -2.14 17.39
N LEU A 7 5.91 -2.04 16.18
CA LEU A 7 5.02 -3.05 15.60
C LEU A 7 5.77 -4.38 15.36
N ILE A 8 6.98 -4.30 14.82
CA ILE A 8 7.83 -5.49 14.63
C ILE A 8 8.20 -6.11 15.98
N ALA A 9 8.63 -5.30 16.95
CA ALA A 9 8.96 -5.79 18.29
C ALA A 9 7.76 -6.48 18.97
N PHE A 10 6.55 -5.91 18.85
CA PHE A 10 5.32 -6.52 19.37
C PHE A 10 5.10 -7.92 18.78
N TRP A 11 5.17 -8.07 17.47
CA TRP A 11 4.96 -9.35 16.80
C TRP A 11 6.04 -10.38 17.12
N VAL A 12 7.31 -9.95 17.24
CA VAL A 12 8.41 -10.83 17.63
C VAL A 12 8.23 -11.32 19.07
N ILE A 13 7.88 -10.43 20.00
CA ILE A 13 7.65 -10.81 21.41
C ILE A 13 6.45 -11.76 21.51
N LEU A 14 5.36 -11.49 20.81
CA LEU A 14 4.17 -12.32 20.81
C LEU A 14 4.47 -13.70 20.20
N GLY A 15 5.20 -13.76 19.08
CA GLY A 15 5.61 -15.00 18.44
C GLY A 15 6.56 -15.83 19.31
N LEU A 16 7.59 -15.22 19.88
CA LEU A 16 8.52 -15.89 20.81
C LEU A 16 7.81 -16.33 22.09
N GLY A 17 6.92 -15.49 22.65
CA GLY A 17 6.13 -15.83 23.85
C GLY A 17 5.25 -17.05 23.63
N THR A 18 4.50 -17.09 22.52
CA THR A 18 3.66 -18.25 22.16
C THR A 18 4.51 -19.50 21.91
N PHE A 19 5.67 -19.35 21.26
CA PHE A 19 6.62 -20.44 21.02
C PHE A 19 7.15 -21.01 22.36
N PHE A 20 7.61 -20.17 23.29
CA PHE A 20 8.11 -20.63 24.58
C PHE A 20 7.01 -21.25 25.45
N ILE A 21 5.78 -20.72 25.44
CA ILE A 21 4.65 -21.34 26.11
C ILE A 21 4.33 -22.72 25.53
N ALA A 22 4.31 -22.86 24.21
CA ALA A 22 4.10 -24.12 23.56
C ALA A 22 5.22 -25.14 23.80
N MET A 23 6.47 -24.68 23.97
CA MET A 23 7.64 -25.51 24.20
C MET A 23 7.92 -25.77 25.70
N SER A 24 7.21 -25.12 26.63
CA SER A 24 7.46 -25.23 28.08
C SER A 24 7.31 -26.65 28.65
N GLY A 25 6.63 -27.55 27.92
CA GLY A 25 6.54 -28.99 28.24
C GLY A 25 7.19 -29.91 27.19
N GLY A 26 8.04 -29.37 26.31
CA GLY A 26 8.57 -30.09 25.16
C GLY A 26 7.48 -30.41 24.12
N ILE A 27 7.81 -31.26 23.12
CA ILE A 27 6.86 -31.66 22.06
C ILE A 27 5.64 -32.42 22.63
N GLN A 28 5.83 -33.13 23.73
CA GLN A 28 4.74 -33.82 24.42
C GLN A 28 3.83 -32.84 25.17
N GLY A 29 4.40 -31.81 25.81
CA GLY A 29 3.65 -30.74 26.46
C GLY A 29 2.80 -29.92 25.51
N ALA A 30 3.32 -29.58 24.34
CA ALA A 30 2.58 -28.91 23.28
C ALA A 30 1.37 -29.74 22.79
N ARG A 31 1.54 -31.06 22.63
CA ARG A 31 0.44 -31.97 22.27
C ARG A 31 -0.63 -32.06 23.36
N THR A 32 -0.23 -32.16 24.63
CA THR A 32 -1.19 -32.25 25.73
C THR A 32 -1.95 -30.94 25.96
N THR A 33 -1.31 -29.79 25.71
CA THR A 33 -1.97 -28.48 25.80
C THR A 33 -2.99 -28.27 24.66
N LEU A 34 -2.68 -28.72 23.46
CA LEU A 34 -3.58 -28.61 22.29
C LEU A 34 -4.67 -29.72 22.26
N GLN A 35 -4.40 -30.90 22.80
CA GLN A 35 -5.31 -32.06 22.81
C GLN A 35 -5.91 -32.35 24.19
N GLY A 36 -5.43 -31.72 25.24
CA GLY A 36 -5.89 -31.91 26.61
C GLY A 36 -7.29 -31.38 26.79
N ARG A 37 -8.18 -32.26 27.28
CA ARG A 37 -9.59 -32.00 27.62
C ARG A 37 -9.73 -31.20 28.92
N SER A 38 -8.72 -30.45 29.33
CA SER A 38 -8.73 -29.61 30.52
C SER A 38 -9.41 -28.26 30.19
N GLY A 39 -10.26 -27.76 31.07
CA GLY A 39 -10.97 -26.49 30.86
C GLY A 39 -10.10 -25.27 30.57
N GLY A 40 -8.80 -25.31 30.92
CA GLY A 40 -7.82 -24.28 30.55
C GLY A 40 -7.41 -24.29 29.07
N SER A 41 -7.46 -25.46 28.42
CA SER A 41 -7.11 -25.59 27.00
C SER A 41 -8.14 -24.90 26.08
N GLY A 42 -9.43 -24.96 26.43
CA GLY A 42 -10.49 -24.29 25.68
C GLY A 42 -10.36 -22.76 25.73
N VAL A 43 -10.05 -22.20 26.89
CA VAL A 43 -9.84 -20.75 27.08
C VAL A 43 -8.61 -20.28 26.31
N ALA A 44 -7.50 -21.01 26.38
CA ALA A 44 -6.28 -20.68 25.65
C ALA A 44 -6.49 -20.73 24.12
N THR A 45 -7.19 -21.76 23.64
CA THR A 45 -7.52 -21.87 22.19
C THR A 45 -8.46 -20.76 21.75
N PHE A 46 -9.48 -20.45 22.53
CA PHE A 46 -10.39 -19.35 22.23
C PHE A 46 -9.67 -18.00 22.19
N ALA A 47 -8.84 -17.71 23.21
CA ALA A 47 -8.04 -16.48 23.24
C ALA A 47 -7.09 -16.39 22.03
N PHE A 48 -6.44 -17.48 21.66
CA PHE A 48 -5.59 -17.54 20.47
C PHE A 48 -6.36 -17.24 19.18
N VAL A 49 -7.54 -17.87 19.00
CA VAL A 49 -8.39 -17.63 17.81
C VAL A 49 -8.86 -16.18 17.76
N VAL A 50 -9.29 -15.59 18.89
CA VAL A 50 -9.73 -14.18 18.94
C VAL A 50 -8.58 -13.23 18.62
N ILE A 51 -7.40 -13.45 19.17
CA ILE A 51 -6.22 -12.63 18.88
C ILE A 51 -5.82 -12.78 17.40
N PHE A 52 -5.77 -14.00 16.89
CA PHE A 52 -5.35 -14.25 15.51
C PHE A 52 -6.37 -13.73 14.48
N ALA A 53 -7.67 -13.91 14.74
CA ALA A 53 -8.72 -13.36 13.89
C ALA A 53 -8.80 -11.83 13.97
N GLY A 54 -8.69 -11.27 15.18
CA GLY A 54 -8.75 -9.83 15.40
C GLY A 54 -7.56 -9.10 14.79
N PHE A 55 -6.35 -9.50 15.12
CA PHE A 55 -5.14 -8.82 14.62
C PHE A 55 -4.69 -9.31 13.24
N GLY A 56 -4.92 -10.59 12.91
CA GLY A 56 -4.50 -11.14 11.62
C GLY A 56 -5.43 -10.80 10.45
N LEU A 57 -6.72 -10.65 10.70
CA LEU A 57 -7.70 -10.34 9.66
C LEU A 57 -8.30 -8.93 9.80
N ALA A 58 -8.85 -8.61 10.96
CA ALA A 58 -9.59 -7.36 11.13
C ALA A 58 -8.70 -6.13 10.97
N LEU A 59 -7.48 -6.16 11.50
CA LEU A 59 -6.57 -5.01 11.43
C LEU A 59 -6.07 -4.74 10.00
N PRO A 60 -5.60 -5.72 9.19
CA PRO A 60 -5.29 -5.48 7.78
C PRO A 60 -6.50 -5.00 6.97
N ILE A 61 -7.69 -5.57 7.19
CA ILE A 61 -8.90 -5.16 6.48
C ILE A 61 -9.25 -3.71 6.81
N THR A 62 -9.23 -3.31 8.08
CA THR A 62 -9.53 -1.92 8.49
C THR A 62 -8.49 -0.92 7.98
N LEU A 63 -7.20 -1.29 7.99
CA LEU A 63 -6.14 -0.45 7.43
C LEU A 63 -6.26 -0.29 5.92
N LEU A 64 -6.55 -1.36 5.19
CA LEU A 64 -6.73 -1.31 3.74
C LEU A 64 -7.98 -0.50 3.36
N THR A 65 -9.11 -0.75 4.00
CA THR A 65 -10.36 0.00 3.72
C THR A 65 -10.25 1.46 4.13
N GLY A 66 -9.64 1.75 5.29
CA GLY A 66 -9.38 3.12 5.75
C GLY A 66 -8.42 3.87 4.84
N ASN A 67 -7.37 3.23 4.37
CA ASN A 67 -6.43 3.82 3.43
C ASN A 67 -7.08 4.11 2.06
N HIS A 68 -7.93 3.21 1.57
CA HIS A 68 -8.71 3.45 0.36
C HIS A 68 -9.66 4.64 0.51
N ALA A 69 -10.36 4.76 1.64
CA ALA A 69 -11.28 5.86 1.87
C ALA A 69 -10.55 7.22 1.98
N ASN A 70 -9.44 7.29 2.69
CA ASN A 70 -8.68 8.52 2.90
C ASN A 70 -7.82 8.91 1.69
N ALA A 71 -7.22 7.94 1.00
CA ALA A 71 -6.37 8.18 -0.16
C ALA A 71 -7.16 8.50 -1.44
N SER A 72 -8.46 8.22 -1.48
CA SER A 72 -9.25 8.34 -2.72
C SER A 72 -9.99 9.67 -2.89
N SER A 73 -10.12 10.51 -1.85
CA SER A 73 -10.99 11.69 -1.91
C SER A 73 -10.26 13.02 -2.02
N GLN A 74 -9.04 13.13 -1.50
CA GLN A 74 -8.24 14.36 -1.60
C GLN A 74 -6.75 14.10 -1.37
N PHE A 75 -5.93 15.01 -1.86
CA PHE A 75 -4.49 15.04 -1.61
C PHE A 75 -4.08 16.50 -1.40
N ASP A 76 -3.44 16.79 -0.26
CA ASP A 76 -2.93 18.11 0.13
C ASP A 76 -3.94 19.27 -0.15
N GLY A 77 -5.19 19.07 0.25
CA GLY A 77 -6.28 20.04 0.06
C GLY A 77 -6.95 20.00 -1.33
N VAL A 78 -6.39 19.29 -2.30
CA VAL A 78 -7.00 19.09 -3.62
C VAL A 78 -8.04 17.98 -3.56
N LYS A 79 -9.31 18.30 -3.87
CA LYS A 79 -10.36 17.29 -4.01
C LYS A 79 -10.21 16.56 -5.33
N LEU A 80 -10.02 15.25 -5.26
CA LEU A 80 -9.91 14.40 -6.44
C LEU A 80 -11.29 14.04 -6.98
N THR A 81 -11.53 14.31 -8.24
CA THR A 81 -12.72 13.86 -8.99
C THR A 81 -12.72 12.34 -9.15
N ALA A 82 -13.78 11.79 -9.73
CA ALA A 82 -13.82 10.37 -10.09
C ALA A 82 -12.75 10.01 -11.15
N ALA A 83 -12.54 10.91 -12.12
CA ALA A 83 -11.50 10.77 -13.14
C ALA A 83 -10.09 10.81 -12.55
N ASP A 84 -9.82 11.75 -11.63
CA ASP A 84 -8.52 11.84 -10.95
C ASP A 84 -8.20 10.59 -10.13
N ARG A 85 -9.19 10.00 -9.49
CA ARG A 85 -9.02 8.74 -8.73
C ARG A 85 -8.68 7.57 -9.63
N GLU A 86 -9.34 7.46 -10.78
CA GLU A 86 -9.02 6.48 -11.81
C GLU A 86 -7.62 6.73 -12.37
N GLY A 87 -7.30 7.99 -12.70
CA GLY A 87 -5.97 8.42 -13.13
C GLY A 87 -4.88 8.06 -12.12
N ARG A 88 -5.14 8.20 -10.81
CA ARG A 88 -4.22 7.80 -9.74
C ARG A 88 -3.94 6.30 -9.75
N VAL A 89 -4.97 5.47 -9.92
CA VAL A 89 -4.82 4.01 -9.99
C VAL A 89 -4.00 3.63 -11.21
N LEU A 90 -4.33 4.17 -12.38
CA LEU A 90 -3.61 3.94 -13.63
C LEU A 90 -2.15 4.42 -13.56
N PHE A 91 -1.91 5.57 -12.92
CA PHE A 91 -0.56 6.07 -12.67
C PHE A 91 0.25 5.08 -11.81
N GLY A 92 -0.35 4.57 -10.75
CA GLY A 92 0.28 3.56 -9.87
C GLY A 92 0.69 2.29 -10.63
N GLN A 93 -0.14 1.86 -11.58
CA GLN A 93 0.08 0.65 -12.36
C GLN A 93 1.13 0.80 -13.47
N HIS A 94 1.16 1.96 -14.14
CA HIS A 94 1.93 2.13 -15.39
C HIS A 94 3.07 3.12 -15.30
N CYS A 95 3.02 4.09 -14.38
CA CYS A 95 3.94 5.22 -14.35
C CYS A 95 4.84 5.26 -13.10
N ALA A 96 4.35 4.75 -11.96
CA ALA A 96 5.00 4.87 -10.65
C ALA A 96 6.36 4.17 -10.56
N VAL A 97 6.61 3.17 -11.41
CA VAL A 97 7.90 2.46 -11.45
C VAL A 97 9.03 3.37 -11.95
N CYS A 98 8.70 4.34 -12.81
CA CYS A 98 9.67 5.26 -13.40
C CYS A 98 9.63 6.66 -12.79
N HIS A 99 8.45 7.20 -12.48
CA HIS A 99 8.24 8.58 -12.05
C HIS A 99 8.06 8.74 -10.55
N THR A 100 8.52 9.88 -10.03
CA THR A 100 8.20 10.33 -8.67
C THR A 100 6.95 11.21 -8.72
N LEU A 101 5.95 10.90 -7.87
CA LEU A 101 4.75 11.71 -7.65
C LEU A 101 4.18 11.40 -6.26
N ALA A 102 4.22 12.36 -5.34
CA ALA A 102 3.83 12.19 -3.95
C ALA A 102 2.37 11.74 -3.80
N ALA A 103 1.46 12.33 -4.57
CA ALA A 103 0.04 12.01 -4.56
C ALA A 103 -0.28 10.54 -4.92
N ALA A 104 0.61 9.86 -5.63
CA ALA A 104 0.51 8.45 -5.99
C ALA A 104 1.39 7.54 -5.14
N ASN A 105 2.09 8.08 -4.11
CA ASN A 105 3.15 7.38 -3.35
C ASN A 105 4.23 6.77 -4.27
N ALA A 106 4.47 7.40 -5.42
CA ALA A 106 5.41 6.94 -6.41
C ALA A 106 6.80 7.53 -6.13
N VAL A 107 7.82 6.68 -6.12
CA VAL A 107 9.21 7.02 -5.78
C VAL A 107 10.19 6.63 -6.89
N GLY A 108 9.71 6.36 -8.09
CA GLY A 108 10.52 6.00 -9.25
C GLY A 108 11.47 7.13 -9.62
N LYS A 109 12.72 6.78 -10.01
CA LYS A 109 13.81 7.73 -10.32
C LYS A 109 14.36 7.57 -11.73
N VAL A 110 13.74 6.75 -12.56
CA VAL A 110 14.14 6.54 -13.96
C VAL A 110 13.63 7.69 -14.83
N GLY A 111 12.37 8.07 -14.60
CA GLY A 111 11.75 9.23 -15.26
C GLY A 111 11.92 10.52 -14.43
N LEU A 112 11.36 11.60 -14.95
CA LEU A 112 11.37 12.91 -14.29
C LEU A 112 10.55 12.89 -13.01
N ASN A 113 10.96 13.67 -12.02
CA ASN A 113 10.16 13.95 -10.84
C ASN A 113 9.04 14.92 -11.23
N LEU A 114 7.79 14.43 -11.21
CA LEU A 114 6.63 15.18 -11.65
C LEU A 114 6.22 16.26 -10.65
N ASP A 115 6.49 16.06 -9.35
CA ASP A 115 6.25 17.10 -8.34
C ASP A 115 7.16 18.32 -8.56
N ALA A 116 8.39 18.10 -8.98
CA ALA A 116 9.32 19.19 -9.30
C ALA A 116 9.01 19.85 -10.64
N LEU A 117 8.56 19.06 -11.62
CA LEU A 117 8.28 19.54 -12.99
C LEU A 117 6.95 20.28 -13.08
N GLN A 118 5.92 19.87 -12.33
CA GLN A 118 4.57 20.40 -12.37
C GLN A 118 3.99 20.54 -13.78
N PRO A 119 3.96 19.45 -14.56
CA PRO A 119 3.62 19.54 -15.98
C PRO A 119 2.13 19.87 -16.17
N PRO A 120 1.81 20.73 -17.16
CA PRO A 120 0.41 20.96 -17.54
C PRO A 120 -0.21 19.69 -18.16
N GLN A 121 -1.52 19.55 -18.03
CA GLN A 121 -2.30 18.40 -18.53
C GLN A 121 -1.99 18.05 -19.99
N SER A 122 -1.90 19.06 -20.87
CA SER A 122 -1.63 18.87 -22.29
C SER A 122 -0.26 18.25 -22.56
N LEU A 123 0.74 18.61 -21.77
CA LEU A 123 2.09 18.03 -21.89
C LEU A 123 2.09 16.58 -21.43
N VAL A 124 1.43 16.27 -20.31
CA VAL A 124 1.31 14.89 -19.83
C VAL A 124 0.60 14.02 -20.85
N LEU A 125 -0.56 14.47 -21.34
CA LEU A 125 -1.34 13.74 -22.33
C LEU A 125 -0.55 13.48 -23.62
N SER A 126 0.08 14.52 -24.15
CA SER A 126 0.91 14.40 -25.36
C SER A 126 2.07 13.42 -25.16
N THR A 127 2.74 13.48 -24.01
CA THR A 127 3.87 12.59 -23.69
C THR A 127 3.43 11.15 -23.51
N VAL A 128 2.27 10.91 -22.86
CA VAL A 128 1.71 9.57 -22.70
C VAL A 128 1.35 8.94 -24.04
N GLN A 129 0.79 9.74 -24.95
CA GLN A 129 0.36 9.27 -26.27
C GLN A 129 1.54 9.01 -27.23
N ASN A 130 2.51 9.91 -27.26
CA ASN A 130 3.59 9.90 -28.26
C ASN A 130 4.92 9.32 -27.73
N GLY A 131 5.01 9.12 -26.41
CA GLY A 131 6.27 8.80 -25.77
C GLY A 131 7.21 10.01 -25.70
N LEU A 132 8.33 9.84 -25.06
CA LEU A 132 9.36 10.87 -24.93
C LEU A 132 10.74 10.22 -24.80
N SER A 133 11.69 10.62 -25.63
CA SER A 133 13.07 10.19 -25.53
C SER A 133 13.97 11.41 -25.35
N ILE A 134 14.30 11.73 -24.09
CA ILE A 134 15.18 12.84 -23.73
C ILE A 134 16.23 12.36 -22.73
N GLY A 135 17.49 12.59 -23.02
CA GLY A 135 18.59 12.26 -22.13
C GLY A 135 18.80 10.74 -21.96
N ARG A 136 18.80 10.25 -20.70
CA ARG A 136 19.16 8.87 -20.37
C ARG A 136 17.99 7.89 -20.37
N GLY A 137 16.76 8.36 -20.57
CA GLY A 137 15.55 7.53 -20.47
C GLY A 137 14.67 7.68 -21.69
N THR A 138 13.95 6.61 -22.01
CA THR A 138 12.89 6.60 -23.02
C THR A 138 11.58 6.25 -22.33
N MET A 139 10.61 7.14 -22.41
CA MET A 139 9.23 6.87 -22.02
C MET A 139 8.51 6.25 -23.22
N PRO A 140 8.02 5.01 -23.13
CA PRO A 140 7.26 4.39 -24.21
C PRO A 140 5.97 5.16 -24.51
N ALA A 141 5.55 5.14 -25.77
CA ALA A 141 4.27 5.69 -26.20
C ALA A 141 3.11 4.76 -25.79
N SER A 142 1.93 5.33 -25.63
CA SER A 142 0.65 4.61 -25.52
C SER A 142 0.60 3.57 -24.38
N LEU A 143 1.25 3.85 -23.25
CA LEU A 143 1.15 3.00 -22.06
C LEU A 143 -0.28 2.88 -21.53
N VAL A 144 -1.05 3.95 -21.72
CA VAL A 144 -2.50 4.02 -21.54
C VAL A 144 -3.09 4.81 -22.70
N VAL A 145 -4.34 4.52 -23.09
CA VAL A 145 -4.95 5.09 -24.30
C VAL A 145 -6.34 5.66 -24.05
N GLY A 146 -6.80 6.53 -24.95
CA GLY A 146 -8.15 7.07 -24.89
C GLY A 146 -8.44 7.80 -23.60
N LYS A 147 -9.59 7.48 -22.98
CA LYS A 147 -10.01 8.11 -21.71
C LYS A 147 -9.00 7.90 -20.57
N GLN A 148 -8.37 6.75 -20.51
CA GLN A 148 -7.37 6.44 -19.47
C GLN A 148 -6.17 7.41 -19.51
N ALA A 149 -5.71 7.78 -20.71
CA ALA A 149 -4.61 8.74 -20.87
C ALA A 149 -5.05 10.14 -20.39
N ILE A 150 -6.29 10.51 -20.62
CA ILE A 150 -6.87 11.78 -20.14
C ILE A 150 -6.95 11.77 -18.61
N ASP A 151 -7.51 10.71 -18.01
CA ASP A 151 -7.65 10.59 -16.56
C ASP A 151 -6.28 10.65 -15.84
N VAL A 152 -5.26 10.02 -16.39
CA VAL A 152 -3.88 10.13 -15.88
C VAL A 152 -3.34 11.55 -16.00
N ALA A 153 -3.56 12.21 -17.15
CA ALA A 153 -3.08 13.56 -17.38
C ALA A 153 -3.77 14.58 -16.47
N ASP A 154 -5.08 14.44 -16.26
CA ASP A 154 -5.86 15.26 -15.33
C ASP A 154 -5.38 15.08 -13.90
N PHE A 155 -5.22 13.84 -13.44
CA PHE A 155 -4.69 13.54 -12.11
C PHE A 155 -3.32 14.16 -11.88
N VAL A 156 -2.34 13.90 -12.76
CA VAL A 156 -0.97 14.42 -12.60
C VAL A 156 -0.96 15.93 -12.54
N SER A 157 -1.66 16.61 -13.46
CA SER A 157 -1.69 18.08 -13.49
C SER A 157 -2.39 18.70 -12.28
N ALA A 158 -3.35 18.00 -11.68
CA ALA A 158 -4.08 18.47 -10.50
C ALA A 158 -3.23 18.41 -9.22
N VAL A 159 -2.34 17.42 -9.10
CA VAL A 159 -1.66 17.12 -7.83
C VAL A 159 -0.14 17.33 -7.83
N ALA A 160 0.50 17.46 -8.98
CA ALA A 160 1.94 17.62 -9.06
C ALA A 160 2.41 18.91 -8.36
N GLY A 161 3.34 18.78 -7.42
CA GLY A 161 3.90 19.89 -6.66
C GLY A 161 2.97 20.46 -5.57
N LYS A 162 1.96 19.70 -5.16
CA LYS A 162 1.07 20.05 -4.03
C LYS A 162 1.58 19.37 -2.77
#